data_450cd10b04d9c351d711fef3766c9161
#
_entry.id   450cd10b04d9c351d711fef3766c9161
#
_cell.length_a   1.000
_cell.length_b   1.000
_cell.length_c   1.000
_cell.angle_alpha   90.00
_cell.angle_beta   90.00
_cell.angle_gamma   90.00
#
_symmetry.space_group_name_H-M   'P 1'
#
loop_
_entity.id
_entity.type
_entity.pdbx_description
1 polymer ?
#
loop_
_entity_poly.entity_id
_entity_poly.type
_entity_poly.pdbx_seq_one_letter_code
_entity_poly.pdbx_strand_id
1 'polypeptide(L)'
;MNYFIGIDGGGTKTKAVLVDENLNNINEGIGGPSNFLVFDINDVTNSIIELLSQITNDANIPVSNIKSILIGTAGAGRRDDAQRLENSVLKKAKENNIDINNFKVESDARIALEGAFAGKPGSILIAGTGSIMFGKDSQENIHRVGGFGRILGDEGSGFHIGRAGLSAVAKSFDSRNNGTLLAQLLEDKFNIADSTQLINEVYKNGFDIPQVAPLVIEAAAKNDKICIDILISEIDELVEHISAMKEKINEEILSVSLIGGTITTDNYYANLFRARVGKIPSVKLKNAELPPEIGAALMAKNV
;
A
#
# COMPACT_ATOMS: atom_id res chain seq x y z
N MET A 1 11.45 30.50 11.22
CA MET A 1 10.39 29.67 10.64
C MET A 1 10.98 28.28 10.49
N ASN A 2 10.31 27.26 11.01
CA ASN A 2 10.78 25.87 10.91
C ASN A 2 10.20 25.24 9.64
N TYR A 3 11.02 24.49 8.91
CA TYR A 3 10.62 23.77 7.71
C TYR A 3 10.82 22.27 7.89
N PHE A 4 9.97 21.50 7.25
CA PHE A 4 9.97 20.04 7.29
C PHE A 4 9.79 19.48 5.88
N ILE A 5 10.33 18.29 5.63
CA ILE A 5 10.12 17.58 4.38
C ILE A 5 9.49 16.24 4.67
N GLY A 6 8.36 15.96 4.03
CA GLY A 6 7.72 14.67 3.98
C GLY A 6 7.86 14.04 2.61
N ILE A 7 8.17 12.74 2.57
CA ILE A 7 8.42 12.02 1.33
C ILE A 7 7.58 10.72 1.31
N ASP A 8 6.80 10.54 0.25
CA ASP A 8 6.13 9.28 -0.08
C ASP A 8 6.90 8.55 -1.17
N GLY A 9 7.52 7.45 -0.80
CA GLY A 9 8.40 6.65 -1.61
C GLY A 9 7.75 5.40 -2.20
N GLY A 10 7.38 5.45 -3.46
CA GLY A 10 6.74 4.33 -4.16
C GLY A 10 7.69 3.50 -5.02
N GLY A 11 7.14 2.41 -5.60
CA GLY A 11 7.87 1.52 -6.51
C GLY A 11 8.11 2.08 -7.91
N THR A 12 7.44 3.19 -8.29
CA THR A 12 7.58 3.82 -9.62
C THR A 12 8.04 5.26 -9.57
N LYS A 13 7.67 5.98 -8.51
CA LYS A 13 8.01 7.38 -8.29
C LYS A 13 8.07 7.67 -6.79
N THR A 14 8.74 8.74 -6.44
CA THR A 14 8.81 9.30 -5.08
C THR A 14 8.28 10.73 -5.13
N LYS A 15 7.35 11.08 -4.23
CA LYS A 15 6.84 12.46 -4.10
C LYS A 15 7.36 13.06 -2.79
N ALA A 16 7.93 14.25 -2.86
CA ALA A 16 8.36 15.02 -1.70
C ALA A 16 7.60 16.33 -1.60
N VAL A 17 7.33 16.77 -0.37
CA VAL A 17 6.76 18.08 -0.06
C VAL A 17 7.61 18.77 0.99
N LEU A 18 7.87 20.05 0.76
CA LEU A 18 8.47 20.99 1.70
C LEU A 18 7.33 21.81 2.32
N VAL A 19 7.22 21.76 3.64
CA VAL A 19 6.16 22.45 4.38
C VAL A 19 6.72 23.35 5.49
N ASP A 20 5.94 24.35 5.89
CA ASP A 20 6.20 25.14 7.10
C ASP A 20 5.66 24.43 8.38
N GLU A 21 5.78 25.09 9.52
CA GLU A 21 5.30 24.59 10.82
C GLU A 21 3.78 24.40 10.90
N ASN A 22 3.00 24.97 9.99
CA ASN A 22 1.55 24.84 9.89
C ASN A 22 1.12 23.82 8.82
N LEU A 23 2.08 23.08 8.22
CA LEU A 23 1.89 22.14 7.12
C LEU A 23 1.41 22.83 5.81
N ASN A 24 1.63 24.14 5.67
CA ASN A 24 1.40 24.79 4.39
C ASN A 24 2.45 24.33 3.40
N ASN A 25 2.02 23.90 2.22
CA ASN A 25 2.92 23.47 1.14
C ASN A 25 3.68 24.69 0.60
N ILE A 26 5.01 24.66 0.69
CA ILE A 26 5.93 25.67 0.17
C ILE A 26 6.43 25.26 -1.21
N ASN A 27 6.79 23.99 -1.37
CA ASN A 27 7.23 23.40 -2.64
C ASN A 27 7.04 21.89 -2.66
N GLU A 28 6.97 21.30 -3.84
CA GLU A 28 6.90 19.85 -4.01
C GLU A 28 7.75 19.41 -5.21
N GLY A 29 8.12 18.14 -5.21
CA GLY A 29 8.90 17.55 -6.30
C GLY A 29 8.61 16.06 -6.46
N ILE A 30 8.98 15.53 -7.62
CA ILE A 30 8.85 14.12 -7.97
C ILE A 30 10.23 13.60 -8.36
N GLY A 31 10.64 12.50 -7.73
CA GLY A 31 11.86 11.75 -8.01
C GLY A 31 11.57 10.34 -8.53
N GLY A 32 12.63 9.59 -8.79
CA GLY A 32 12.60 8.19 -9.18
C GLY A 32 12.02 7.26 -8.09
N PRO A 33 11.95 5.93 -8.37
CA PRO A 33 11.46 4.96 -7.40
C PRO A 33 12.37 4.87 -6.17
N SER A 34 11.79 4.53 -5.00
CA SER A 34 12.53 4.43 -3.75
C SER A 34 12.36 3.11 -3.01
N ASN A 35 11.75 2.09 -3.63
CA ASN A 35 11.71 0.76 -3.07
C ASN A 35 13.10 0.07 -3.18
N PHE A 36 13.91 0.24 -2.14
CA PHE A 36 15.30 -0.26 -2.09
C PHE A 36 15.42 -1.78 -1.84
N LEU A 37 14.31 -2.52 -1.77
CA LEU A 37 14.33 -3.99 -1.87
C LEU A 37 14.28 -4.48 -3.32
N VAL A 38 13.90 -3.61 -4.26
CA VAL A 38 13.79 -3.90 -5.70
C VAL A 38 14.88 -3.20 -6.48
N PHE A 39 15.19 -1.95 -6.12
CA PHE A 39 16.23 -1.12 -6.75
C PHE A 39 17.51 -1.09 -5.90
N ASP A 40 18.64 -0.81 -6.52
CA ASP A 40 19.89 -0.64 -5.79
C ASP A 40 19.79 0.51 -4.78
N ILE A 41 20.25 0.30 -3.57
CA ILE A 41 20.14 1.27 -2.48
C ILE A 41 20.92 2.57 -2.78
N ASN A 42 22.00 2.49 -3.57
CA ASN A 42 22.78 3.70 -3.95
C ASN A 42 22.00 4.53 -4.96
N ASP A 43 21.29 3.89 -5.91
CA ASP A 43 20.46 4.59 -6.88
C ASP A 43 19.29 5.29 -6.18
N VAL A 44 18.63 4.58 -5.26
CA VAL A 44 17.56 5.15 -4.41
C VAL A 44 18.10 6.33 -3.59
N THR A 45 19.26 6.17 -2.97
CA THR A 45 19.91 7.22 -2.18
C THR A 45 20.23 8.46 -3.03
N ASN A 46 20.81 8.28 -4.22
CA ASN A 46 21.10 9.37 -5.14
C ASN A 46 19.82 10.12 -5.54
N SER A 47 18.77 9.38 -5.92
CA SER A 47 17.47 9.97 -6.28
C SER A 47 16.85 10.80 -5.13
N ILE A 48 16.97 10.32 -3.87
CA ILE A 48 16.50 11.08 -2.70
C ILE A 48 17.30 12.37 -2.53
N ILE A 49 18.63 12.32 -2.61
CA ILE A 49 19.50 13.49 -2.47
C ILE A 49 19.22 14.53 -3.58
N GLU A 50 19.06 14.09 -4.82
CA GLU A 50 18.69 14.95 -5.94
C GLU A 50 17.34 15.64 -5.71
N LEU A 51 16.33 14.86 -5.29
CA LEU A 51 15.00 15.39 -5.00
C LEU A 51 15.00 16.42 -3.85
N LEU A 52 15.75 16.15 -2.76
CA LEU A 52 15.92 17.09 -1.66
C LEU A 52 16.58 18.40 -2.14
N SER A 53 17.65 18.28 -2.93
CA SER A 53 18.34 19.44 -3.49
C SER A 53 17.44 20.25 -4.41
N GLN A 54 16.68 19.59 -5.27
CA GLN A 54 15.74 20.25 -6.18
C GLN A 54 14.69 21.06 -5.40
N ILE A 55 13.92 20.43 -4.50
CA ILE A 55 12.79 21.11 -3.84
C ILE A 55 13.25 22.26 -2.92
N THR A 56 14.44 22.16 -2.33
CA THR A 56 14.99 23.19 -1.46
C THR A 56 15.58 24.36 -2.26
N ASN A 57 16.27 24.09 -3.38
CA ASN A 57 16.78 25.12 -4.28
C ASN A 57 15.64 25.90 -4.95
N ASP A 58 14.62 25.23 -5.45
CA ASP A 58 13.46 25.85 -6.09
C ASP A 58 12.71 26.79 -5.11
N ALA A 59 12.70 26.44 -3.82
CA ALA A 59 12.11 27.23 -2.75
C ALA A 59 13.05 28.33 -2.21
N ASN A 60 14.33 28.39 -2.63
CA ASN A 60 15.39 29.22 -2.06
C ASN A 60 15.56 29.00 -0.53
N ILE A 61 15.38 27.79 -0.06
CA ILE A 61 15.54 27.38 1.36
C ILE A 61 16.67 26.36 1.45
N PRO A 62 17.83 26.68 2.06
CA PRO A 62 18.93 25.73 2.22
C PRO A 62 18.48 24.46 3.01
N VAL A 63 19.02 23.31 2.66
CA VAL A 63 18.71 22.03 3.36
C VAL A 63 19.01 22.14 4.87
N SER A 64 20.06 22.89 5.26
CA SER A 64 20.40 23.14 6.66
C SER A 64 19.30 23.86 7.46
N ASN A 65 18.38 24.55 6.79
CA ASN A 65 17.22 25.19 7.43
C ASN A 65 16.05 24.22 7.61
N ILE A 66 16.11 23.01 7.04
CA ILE A 66 15.11 21.95 7.24
C ILE A 66 15.38 21.31 8.59
N LYS A 67 14.39 21.35 9.48
CA LYS A 67 14.53 20.83 10.84
C LYS A 67 14.55 19.30 10.86
N SER A 68 13.68 18.70 10.07
CA SER A 68 13.57 17.24 9.97
C SER A 68 13.02 16.82 8.61
N ILE A 69 13.47 15.66 8.13
CA ILE A 69 13.04 15.01 6.90
C ILE A 69 12.58 13.60 7.26
N LEU A 70 11.40 13.19 6.78
CA LEU A 70 10.91 11.84 6.94
C LEU A 70 10.43 11.28 5.61
N ILE A 71 10.94 10.11 5.26
CA ILE A 71 10.48 9.32 4.12
C ILE A 71 9.72 8.09 4.60
N GLY A 72 8.52 7.85 4.05
CA GLY A 72 7.87 6.57 4.08
C GLY A 72 8.11 5.84 2.77
N THR A 73 8.59 4.60 2.81
CA THR A 73 8.87 3.87 1.58
C THR A 73 8.56 2.38 1.69
N ALA A 74 8.13 1.79 0.57
CA ALA A 74 8.04 0.35 0.45
C ALA A 74 9.42 -0.30 0.71
N GLY A 75 9.43 -1.38 1.50
CA GLY A 75 10.65 -2.04 1.93
C GLY A 75 11.17 -1.64 3.31
N ALA A 76 10.72 -0.51 3.87
CA ALA A 76 11.10 -0.04 5.20
C ALA A 76 10.23 -0.63 6.34
N GLY A 77 9.50 -1.71 6.10
CA GLY A 77 8.63 -2.33 7.11
C GLY A 77 9.38 -2.99 8.27
N ARG A 78 10.69 -3.20 8.16
CA ARG A 78 11.59 -3.68 9.22
C ARG A 78 12.54 -2.58 9.63
N ARG A 79 12.79 -2.43 10.94
CA ARG A 79 13.66 -1.36 11.46
C ARG A 79 15.09 -1.42 10.88
N ASP A 80 15.64 -2.62 10.72
CA ASP A 80 17.00 -2.80 10.17
C ASP A 80 17.09 -2.31 8.71
N ASP A 81 16.06 -2.57 7.91
CA ASP A 81 16.00 -2.11 6.51
C ASP A 81 15.83 -0.59 6.44
N ALA A 82 14.97 -0.02 7.27
CA ALA A 82 14.82 1.45 7.40
C ALA A 82 16.17 2.09 7.78
N GLN A 83 16.87 1.54 8.78
CA GLN A 83 18.17 2.04 9.23
C GLN A 83 19.26 1.97 8.15
N ARG A 84 19.23 0.96 7.28
CA ARG A 84 20.16 0.88 6.15
C ARG A 84 20.00 2.05 5.20
N LEU A 85 18.75 2.41 4.87
CA LEU A 85 18.47 3.56 3.99
C LEU A 85 18.80 4.88 4.70
N GLU A 86 18.45 5.05 6.00
CA GLU A 86 18.83 6.22 6.80
C GLU A 86 20.34 6.47 6.72
N ASN A 87 21.14 5.43 7.02
CA ASN A 87 22.59 5.51 7.02
C ASN A 87 23.16 5.82 5.63
N SER A 88 22.60 5.23 4.58
CA SER A 88 23.03 5.48 3.20
C SER A 88 22.79 6.92 2.78
N VAL A 89 21.59 7.47 3.06
CA VAL A 89 21.24 8.86 2.74
C VAL A 89 22.10 9.85 3.52
N LEU A 90 22.28 9.66 4.84
CA LEU A 90 23.10 10.55 5.68
C LEU A 90 24.58 10.52 5.27
N LYS A 91 25.11 9.34 4.93
CA LYS A 91 26.48 9.20 4.41
C LYS A 91 26.64 9.96 3.09
N LYS A 92 25.74 9.77 2.15
CA LYS A 92 25.77 10.42 0.84
C LYS A 92 25.61 11.93 0.92
N ALA A 93 24.72 12.42 1.81
CA ALA A 93 24.56 13.84 2.08
C ALA A 93 25.87 14.45 2.56
N LYS A 94 26.56 13.81 3.50
CA LYS A 94 27.88 14.27 4.00
C LYS A 94 28.95 14.28 2.91
N GLU A 95 29.00 13.29 2.04
CA GLU A 95 29.92 13.26 0.89
C GLU A 95 29.71 14.43 -0.08
N ASN A 96 28.45 14.89 -0.21
CA ASN A 96 28.04 16.00 -1.07
C ASN A 96 28.03 17.37 -0.35
N ASN A 97 28.53 17.45 0.89
CA ASN A 97 28.49 18.66 1.73
C ASN A 97 27.06 19.19 1.95
N ILE A 98 26.07 18.32 2.00
CA ILE A 98 24.68 18.63 2.32
C ILE A 98 24.47 18.36 3.82
N ASP A 99 24.15 19.41 4.57
CA ASP A 99 23.92 19.34 6.01
C ASP A 99 22.45 19.00 6.29
N ILE A 100 22.19 17.74 6.70
CA ILE A 100 20.86 17.25 7.06
C ILE A 100 20.81 17.13 8.59
N ASN A 101 19.96 17.91 9.25
CA ASN A 101 19.81 17.92 10.71
C ASN A 101 19.22 16.61 11.25
N ASN A 102 18.12 16.14 10.65
CA ASN A 102 17.44 14.92 11.06
C ASN A 102 16.81 14.24 9.85
N PHE A 103 17.08 12.95 9.67
CA PHE A 103 16.51 12.13 8.59
C PHE A 103 16.01 10.81 9.15
N LYS A 104 14.73 10.48 8.89
CA LYS A 104 14.10 9.26 9.33
C LYS A 104 13.44 8.51 8.18
N VAL A 105 13.48 7.19 8.27
CA VAL A 105 12.82 6.28 7.33
C VAL A 105 11.77 5.46 8.06
N GLU A 106 10.57 5.44 7.49
CA GLU A 106 9.41 4.67 7.95
C GLU A 106 8.80 3.87 6.79
N SER A 107 7.85 2.99 7.06
CA SER A 107 7.10 2.33 6.00
C SER A 107 6.11 3.30 5.32
N ASP A 108 5.82 3.03 4.04
CA ASP A 108 4.76 3.70 3.27
C ASP A 108 3.40 3.63 3.98
N ALA A 109 3.07 2.47 4.56
CA ALA A 109 1.84 2.30 5.34
C ALA A 109 1.79 3.20 6.58
N ARG A 110 2.96 3.45 7.23
CA ARG A 110 3.01 4.30 8.42
C ARG A 110 2.68 5.76 8.11
N ILE A 111 3.26 6.31 7.04
CA ILE A 111 2.97 7.68 6.62
C ILE A 111 1.54 7.83 6.06
N ALA A 112 1.05 6.77 5.37
CA ALA A 112 -0.33 6.76 4.88
C ALA A 112 -1.35 6.76 6.04
N LEU A 113 -1.08 6.03 7.13
CA LEU A 113 -1.91 6.04 8.34
C LEU A 113 -1.95 7.44 8.97
N GLU A 114 -0.79 8.10 9.13
CA GLU A 114 -0.73 9.45 9.69
C GLU A 114 -1.44 10.48 8.79
N GLY A 115 -1.27 10.38 7.48
CA GLY A 115 -1.97 11.24 6.53
C GLY A 115 -3.48 11.01 6.55
N ALA A 116 -3.91 9.75 6.54
CA ALA A 116 -5.34 9.41 6.48
C ALA A 116 -6.17 10.01 7.63
N PHE A 117 -5.58 10.21 8.80
CA PHE A 117 -6.25 10.72 9.98
C PHE A 117 -5.64 12.02 10.53
N ALA A 118 -4.79 12.70 9.76
CA ALA A 118 -4.10 13.93 10.18
C ALA A 118 -3.44 13.79 11.57
N GLY A 119 -2.78 12.67 11.81
CA GLY A 119 -2.12 12.35 13.07
C GLY A 119 -3.03 11.84 14.19
N LYS A 120 -4.35 11.77 14.00
CA LYS A 120 -5.31 11.28 14.98
C LYS A 120 -5.42 9.74 14.96
N PRO A 121 -6.02 9.12 16.00
CA PRO A 121 -6.35 7.70 15.98
C PRO A 121 -7.23 7.28 14.81
N GLY A 122 -6.99 6.08 14.28
CA GLY A 122 -7.71 5.51 13.16
C GLY A 122 -6.98 4.34 12.55
N SER A 123 -7.51 3.77 11.47
CA SER A 123 -6.94 2.59 10.82
C SER A 123 -6.97 2.72 9.31
N ILE A 124 -5.98 2.15 8.65
CA ILE A 124 -5.97 1.96 7.19
C ILE A 124 -6.05 0.47 6.87
N LEU A 125 -6.88 0.12 5.90
CA LEU A 125 -6.89 -1.20 5.28
C LEU A 125 -6.34 -1.06 3.86
N ILE A 126 -5.23 -1.71 3.62
CA ILE A 126 -4.57 -1.75 2.31
C ILE A 126 -4.92 -3.08 1.66
N ALA A 127 -5.53 -3.04 0.46
CA ALA A 127 -5.75 -4.22 -0.37
C ALA A 127 -5.48 -3.86 -1.84
N GLY A 128 -4.34 -4.32 -2.31
CA GLY A 128 -3.85 -4.22 -3.68
C GLY A 128 -3.35 -5.58 -4.14
N THR A 129 -2.08 -5.70 -4.55
CA THR A 129 -1.43 -6.99 -4.83
C THR A 129 -1.40 -7.89 -3.59
N GLY A 130 -1.11 -7.35 -2.42
CA GLY A 130 -1.22 -7.96 -1.09
C GLY A 130 -2.24 -7.24 -0.22
N SER A 131 -2.43 -7.68 1.03
CA SER A 131 -3.30 -7.02 1.99
C SER A 131 -2.67 -6.90 3.38
N ILE A 132 -2.97 -5.79 4.06
CA ILE A 132 -2.52 -5.54 5.43
C ILE A 132 -3.39 -4.44 6.05
N MET A 133 -3.57 -4.48 7.36
CA MET A 133 -4.22 -3.42 8.10
C MET A 133 -3.30 -2.86 9.18
N PHE A 134 -3.21 -1.53 9.25
CA PHE A 134 -2.56 -0.80 10.34
C PHE A 134 -3.56 0.09 11.04
N GLY A 135 -3.35 0.27 12.35
CA GLY A 135 -4.15 1.19 13.14
C GLY A 135 -3.33 1.87 14.21
N LYS A 136 -3.73 3.07 14.58
CA LYS A 136 -3.20 3.86 15.68
C LYS A 136 -4.32 4.09 16.70
N ASP A 137 -4.06 3.75 17.97
CA ASP A 137 -4.99 3.98 19.06
C ASP A 137 -4.83 5.40 19.68
N SER A 138 -5.67 5.72 20.65
CA SER A 138 -5.63 7.01 21.38
C SER A 138 -4.39 7.18 22.26
N GLN A 139 -3.63 6.11 22.48
CA GLN A 139 -2.36 6.12 23.23
C GLN A 139 -1.13 6.16 22.31
N GLU A 140 -1.36 6.40 21.01
CA GLU A 140 -0.32 6.42 19.95
C GLU A 140 0.32 5.05 19.64
N ASN A 141 -0.20 3.93 20.19
CA ASN A 141 0.31 2.61 19.85
C ASN A 141 -0.10 2.22 18.44
N ILE A 142 0.84 1.63 17.71
CA ILE A 142 0.62 1.13 16.36
C ILE A 142 0.31 -0.36 16.40
N HIS A 143 -0.84 -0.71 15.84
CA HIS A 143 -1.32 -2.07 15.72
C HIS A 143 -1.25 -2.54 14.27
N ARG A 144 -1.05 -3.83 14.08
CA ARG A 144 -1.04 -4.49 12.77
C ARG A 144 -1.92 -5.74 12.79
N VAL A 145 -2.63 -5.97 11.67
CA VAL A 145 -3.36 -7.20 11.37
C VAL A 145 -3.02 -7.61 9.93
N GLY A 146 -2.78 -8.89 9.70
CA GLY A 146 -2.42 -9.42 8.39
C GLY A 146 -1.03 -9.01 7.89
N GLY A 147 -0.84 -9.04 6.56
CA GLY A 147 0.41 -8.66 5.91
C GLY A 147 1.55 -9.66 6.15
N PHE A 148 1.26 -10.95 6.21
CA PHE A 148 2.25 -12.02 6.34
C PHE A 148 2.80 -12.49 5.00
N GLY A 149 2.44 -11.80 3.92
CA GLY A 149 2.84 -12.12 2.56
C GLY A 149 1.97 -13.20 1.92
N ARG A 150 2.09 -13.32 0.62
CA ARG A 150 1.20 -14.11 -0.25
C ARG A 150 1.09 -15.63 0.07
N ILE A 151 2.00 -16.17 0.87
CA ILE A 151 1.99 -17.60 1.22
C ILE A 151 1.24 -17.84 2.53
N LEU A 152 1.39 -16.95 3.51
CA LEU A 152 0.84 -17.12 4.87
C LEU A 152 -0.26 -16.12 5.20
N GLY A 153 -0.56 -15.19 4.32
CA GLY A 153 -1.50 -14.10 4.53
C GLY A 153 -1.85 -13.42 3.21
N ASP A 154 -2.10 -12.11 3.24
CA ASP A 154 -2.56 -11.29 2.13
C ASP A 154 -3.97 -11.66 1.64
N GLU A 155 -4.80 -12.21 2.50
CA GLU A 155 -6.20 -12.57 2.26
C GLU A 155 -6.99 -11.32 1.80
N GLY A 156 -7.92 -11.50 0.88
CA GLY A 156 -8.71 -10.41 0.30
C GLY A 156 -7.97 -9.56 -0.74
N SER A 157 -6.70 -9.89 -1.03
CA SER A 157 -5.87 -9.19 -2.01
C SER A 157 -6.08 -9.67 -3.45
N GLY A 158 -5.54 -8.90 -4.40
CA GLY A 158 -5.50 -9.29 -5.81
C GLY A 158 -4.77 -10.63 -6.03
N PHE A 159 -3.74 -10.93 -5.23
CA PHE A 159 -3.06 -12.23 -5.32
C PHE A 159 -3.98 -13.38 -4.91
N HIS A 160 -4.68 -13.26 -3.78
CA HIS A 160 -5.58 -14.31 -3.29
C HIS A 160 -6.78 -14.52 -4.21
N ILE A 161 -7.42 -13.42 -4.64
CA ILE A 161 -8.51 -13.46 -5.62
C ILE A 161 -8.04 -14.14 -6.92
N GLY A 162 -6.87 -13.74 -7.44
CA GLY A 162 -6.31 -14.31 -8.67
C GLY A 162 -5.97 -15.79 -8.53
N ARG A 163 -5.35 -16.18 -7.41
CA ARG A 163 -5.01 -17.58 -7.10
C ARG A 163 -6.26 -18.45 -7.00
N ALA A 164 -7.29 -17.97 -6.30
CA ALA A 164 -8.57 -18.68 -6.17
C ALA A 164 -9.24 -18.82 -7.54
N GLY A 165 -9.21 -17.78 -8.38
CA GLY A 165 -9.69 -17.81 -9.75
C GLY A 165 -8.97 -18.84 -10.61
N LEU A 166 -7.64 -18.86 -10.61
CA LEU A 166 -6.85 -19.87 -11.35
C LEU A 166 -7.14 -21.30 -10.87
N SER A 167 -7.32 -21.47 -9.54
CA SER A 167 -7.73 -22.78 -8.98
C SER A 167 -9.12 -23.20 -9.47
N ALA A 168 -10.06 -22.27 -9.58
CA ALA A 168 -11.39 -22.55 -10.12
C ALA A 168 -11.35 -22.94 -11.61
N VAL A 169 -10.52 -22.29 -12.42
CA VAL A 169 -10.31 -22.64 -13.82
C VAL A 169 -9.65 -24.01 -13.98
N ALA A 170 -8.64 -24.32 -13.16
CA ALA A 170 -8.05 -25.66 -13.13
C ALA A 170 -9.09 -26.75 -12.85
N LYS A 171 -10.01 -26.50 -11.90
CA LYS A 171 -11.13 -27.41 -11.62
C LYS A 171 -12.10 -27.52 -12.80
N SER A 172 -12.29 -26.46 -13.60
CA SER A 172 -13.10 -26.50 -14.82
C SER A 172 -12.49 -27.39 -15.89
N PHE A 173 -11.17 -27.28 -16.11
CA PHE A 173 -10.45 -28.15 -17.04
C PHE A 173 -10.52 -29.64 -16.65
N ASP A 174 -10.57 -29.94 -15.36
CA ASP A 174 -10.74 -31.30 -14.83
C ASP A 174 -12.20 -31.75 -14.72
N SER A 175 -13.17 -30.95 -15.12
CA SER A 175 -14.61 -31.22 -14.94
C SER A 175 -15.05 -31.41 -13.46
N ARG A 176 -14.32 -30.81 -12.51
CA ARG A 176 -14.63 -30.82 -11.07
C ARG A 176 -15.60 -29.71 -10.65
N ASN A 177 -16.02 -28.86 -11.57
CA ASN A 177 -17.08 -27.86 -11.42
C ASN A 177 -17.86 -27.72 -12.73
N ASN A 178 -18.91 -26.90 -12.75
CA ASN A 178 -19.79 -26.71 -13.91
C ASN A 178 -19.25 -25.74 -14.98
N GLY A 179 -17.94 -25.42 -14.93
CA GLY A 179 -17.33 -24.39 -15.76
C GLY A 179 -17.50 -22.98 -15.17
N THR A 180 -16.66 -22.07 -15.63
CA THR A 180 -16.68 -20.65 -15.23
C THR A 180 -16.38 -19.76 -16.44
N LEU A 181 -17.05 -18.61 -16.53
CA LEU A 181 -16.75 -17.58 -17.54
C LEU A 181 -15.28 -17.11 -17.46
N LEU A 182 -14.67 -17.22 -16.27
CA LEU A 182 -13.26 -16.86 -16.08
C LEU A 182 -12.32 -17.66 -17.00
N ALA A 183 -12.64 -18.93 -17.34
CA ALA A 183 -11.82 -19.72 -18.26
C ALA A 183 -11.75 -19.07 -19.64
N GLN A 184 -12.87 -18.59 -20.19
CA GLN A 184 -12.91 -17.88 -21.44
C GLN A 184 -12.14 -16.54 -21.37
N LEU A 185 -12.30 -15.79 -20.27
CA LEU A 185 -11.59 -14.51 -20.09
C LEU A 185 -10.07 -14.71 -19.98
N LEU A 186 -9.61 -15.82 -19.41
CA LEU A 186 -8.18 -16.18 -19.36
C LEU A 186 -7.64 -16.55 -20.75
N GLU A 187 -8.42 -17.32 -21.54
CA GLU A 187 -8.06 -17.62 -22.92
C GLU A 187 -7.95 -16.35 -23.75
N ASP A 188 -8.97 -15.49 -23.70
CA ASP A 188 -9.03 -14.26 -24.48
C ASP A 188 -7.88 -13.30 -24.15
N LYS A 189 -7.50 -13.19 -22.88
CA LYS A 189 -6.52 -12.19 -22.43
C LYS A 189 -5.09 -12.70 -22.35
N PHE A 190 -4.91 -13.97 -22.00
CA PHE A 190 -3.58 -14.54 -21.73
C PHE A 190 -3.27 -15.79 -22.55
N ASN A 191 -4.16 -16.20 -23.48
CA ASN A 191 -4.05 -17.43 -24.27
C ASN A 191 -3.91 -18.70 -23.42
N ILE A 192 -4.58 -18.75 -22.25
CA ILE A 192 -4.62 -19.91 -21.34
C ILE A 192 -5.93 -20.66 -21.59
N ALA A 193 -5.92 -21.62 -22.55
CA ALA A 193 -7.10 -22.38 -22.98
C ALA A 193 -7.19 -23.79 -22.41
N ASP A 194 -6.11 -24.31 -21.81
CA ASP A 194 -6.04 -25.65 -21.27
C ASP A 194 -5.15 -25.77 -20.01
N SER A 195 -5.21 -26.93 -19.37
CA SER A 195 -4.44 -27.23 -18.16
C SER A 195 -2.92 -27.19 -18.37
N THR A 196 -2.43 -27.55 -19.55
CA THR A 196 -1.00 -27.56 -19.87
C THR A 196 -0.46 -26.12 -19.95
N GLN A 197 -1.20 -25.26 -20.63
CA GLN A 197 -0.88 -23.83 -20.72
C GLN A 197 -0.94 -23.17 -19.34
N LEU A 198 -1.99 -23.42 -18.57
CA LEU A 198 -2.12 -22.90 -17.20
C LEU A 198 -0.92 -23.27 -16.33
N ILE A 199 -0.49 -24.54 -16.33
CA ILE A 199 0.67 -25.02 -15.57
C ILE A 199 1.96 -24.33 -16.05
N ASN A 200 2.16 -24.25 -17.37
CA ASN A 200 3.37 -23.64 -17.93
C ASN A 200 3.47 -22.15 -17.57
N GLU A 201 2.38 -21.39 -17.71
CA GLU A 201 2.37 -19.97 -17.38
C GLU A 201 2.67 -19.75 -15.89
N VAL A 202 1.95 -20.43 -14.99
CA VAL A 202 2.09 -20.22 -13.54
C VAL A 202 3.45 -20.68 -13.01
N TYR A 203 3.95 -21.86 -13.45
CA TYR A 203 5.14 -22.46 -12.81
C TYR A 203 6.43 -22.29 -13.59
N LYS A 204 6.39 -22.01 -14.90
CA LYS A 204 7.62 -21.88 -15.72
C LYS A 204 7.84 -20.45 -16.20
N ASN A 205 6.78 -19.73 -16.54
CA ASN A 205 6.89 -18.42 -17.17
C ASN A 205 6.76 -17.26 -16.16
N GLY A 206 6.59 -17.54 -14.86
CA GLY A 206 6.53 -16.52 -13.82
C GLY A 206 5.28 -15.63 -13.91
N PHE A 207 4.15 -16.22 -14.31
CA PHE A 207 2.89 -15.51 -14.49
C PHE A 207 2.50 -14.69 -13.24
N ASP A 208 2.17 -13.43 -13.44
CA ASP A 208 1.78 -12.52 -12.38
C ASP A 208 0.30 -12.75 -11.97
N ILE A 209 0.11 -13.59 -10.97
CA ILE A 209 -1.21 -14.05 -10.48
C ILE A 209 -2.19 -12.90 -10.19
N PRO A 210 -1.81 -11.79 -9.55
CA PRO A 210 -2.70 -10.65 -9.32
C PRO A 210 -3.41 -10.11 -10.55
N GLN A 211 -2.85 -10.29 -11.75
CA GLN A 211 -3.50 -9.85 -13.01
C GLN A 211 -4.79 -10.60 -13.33
N VAL A 212 -5.06 -11.71 -12.66
CA VAL A 212 -6.31 -12.48 -12.81
C VAL A 212 -7.44 -11.88 -11.98
N ALA A 213 -7.15 -11.17 -10.90
CA ALA A 213 -8.18 -10.62 -10.01
C ALA A 213 -9.20 -9.72 -10.76
N PRO A 214 -8.81 -8.80 -11.66
CA PRO A 214 -9.76 -8.04 -12.46
C PRO A 214 -10.70 -8.92 -13.29
N LEU A 215 -10.23 -10.07 -13.81
CA LEU A 215 -11.07 -11.00 -14.59
C LEU A 215 -12.05 -11.76 -13.70
N VAL A 216 -11.64 -12.14 -12.48
CA VAL A 216 -12.57 -12.71 -11.47
C VAL A 216 -13.67 -11.71 -11.14
N ILE A 217 -13.31 -10.44 -10.93
CA ILE A 217 -14.26 -9.36 -10.64
C ILE A 217 -15.21 -9.13 -11.83
N GLU A 218 -14.68 -9.16 -13.05
CA GLU A 218 -15.46 -9.02 -14.28
C GLU A 218 -16.45 -10.18 -14.46
N ALA A 219 -16.00 -11.43 -14.28
CA ALA A 219 -16.85 -12.61 -14.37
C ALA A 219 -17.96 -12.58 -13.31
N ALA A 220 -17.63 -12.20 -12.08
CA ALA A 220 -18.61 -12.04 -11.01
C ALA A 220 -19.67 -10.97 -11.34
N ALA A 221 -19.26 -9.83 -11.91
CA ALA A 221 -20.17 -8.78 -12.36
C ALA A 221 -21.11 -9.26 -13.49
N LYS A 222 -20.71 -10.29 -14.24
CA LYS A 222 -21.53 -10.98 -15.26
C LYS A 222 -22.31 -12.19 -14.70
N ASN A 223 -22.45 -12.26 -13.38
CA ASN A 223 -23.18 -13.31 -12.64
C ASN A 223 -22.53 -14.71 -12.69
N ASP A 224 -21.22 -14.81 -12.88
CA ASP A 224 -20.51 -16.08 -12.67
C ASP A 224 -20.51 -16.43 -11.18
N LYS A 225 -21.21 -17.50 -10.82
CA LYS A 225 -21.43 -17.91 -9.43
C LYS A 225 -20.12 -18.28 -8.73
N ILE A 226 -19.20 -18.94 -9.43
CA ILE A 226 -17.92 -19.38 -8.87
C ILE A 226 -17.08 -18.13 -8.50
N CYS A 227 -17.04 -17.15 -9.39
CA CYS A 227 -16.34 -15.91 -9.14
C CYS A 227 -17.00 -15.07 -8.04
N ILE A 228 -18.33 -15.05 -7.95
CA ILE A 228 -19.05 -14.39 -6.85
C ILE A 228 -18.68 -15.04 -5.51
N ASP A 229 -18.69 -16.37 -5.43
CA ASP A 229 -18.37 -17.11 -4.19
C ASP A 229 -16.90 -16.85 -3.76
N ILE A 230 -15.97 -16.78 -4.71
CA ILE A 230 -14.57 -16.37 -4.45
C ILE A 230 -14.53 -14.97 -3.83
N LEU A 231 -15.19 -13.99 -4.47
CA LEU A 231 -15.15 -12.61 -3.96
C LEU A 231 -15.80 -12.46 -2.58
N ILE A 232 -16.86 -13.20 -2.31
CA ILE A 232 -17.51 -13.21 -0.97
C ILE A 232 -16.54 -13.75 0.09
N SER A 233 -15.88 -14.88 -0.19
CA SER A 233 -14.89 -15.46 0.72
C SER A 233 -13.75 -14.48 1.02
N GLU A 234 -13.20 -13.82 0.01
CA GLU A 234 -12.11 -12.87 0.17
C GLU A 234 -12.55 -11.56 0.87
N ILE A 235 -13.82 -11.17 0.73
CA ILE A 235 -14.41 -10.07 1.51
C ILE A 235 -14.54 -10.44 2.99
N ASP A 236 -14.97 -11.64 3.30
CA ASP A 236 -15.12 -12.10 4.68
C ASP A 236 -13.77 -12.09 5.40
N GLU A 237 -12.67 -12.45 4.74
CA GLU A 237 -11.31 -12.32 5.26
C GLU A 237 -10.92 -10.86 5.58
N LEU A 238 -11.22 -9.90 4.67
CA LEU A 238 -10.97 -8.48 4.97
C LEU A 238 -11.83 -7.96 6.13
N VAL A 239 -13.04 -8.48 6.28
CA VAL A 239 -13.90 -8.16 7.43
C VAL A 239 -13.33 -8.72 8.73
N GLU A 240 -12.70 -9.90 8.70
CA GLU A 240 -11.97 -10.44 9.84
C GLU A 240 -10.77 -9.58 10.24
N HIS A 241 -10.03 -9.01 9.26
CA HIS A 241 -8.98 -8.03 9.54
C HIS A 241 -9.52 -6.80 10.29
N ILE A 242 -10.67 -6.27 9.86
CA ILE A 242 -11.34 -5.13 10.52
C ILE A 242 -11.77 -5.51 11.93
N SER A 243 -12.34 -6.70 12.11
CA SER A 243 -12.80 -7.20 13.41
C SER A 243 -11.64 -7.36 14.40
N ALA A 244 -10.54 -7.97 13.95
CA ALA A 244 -9.33 -8.12 14.76
C ALA A 244 -8.67 -6.77 15.10
N MET A 245 -8.69 -5.80 14.18
CA MET A 245 -8.19 -4.46 14.44
C MET A 245 -9.08 -3.72 15.46
N LYS A 246 -10.39 -3.89 15.38
CA LYS A 246 -11.35 -3.32 16.31
C LYS A 246 -11.10 -3.79 17.74
N GLU A 247 -10.78 -5.07 17.93
CA GLU A 247 -10.41 -5.62 19.26
C GLU A 247 -9.10 -5.04 19.79
N LYS A 248 -8.09 -4.84 18.90
CA LYS A 248 -6.79 -4.29 19.29
C LYS A 248 -6.86 -2.82 19.69
N ILE A 249 -7.60 -2.01 18.96
CA ILE A 249 -7.70 -0.56 19.20
C ILE A 249 -8.65 -0.23 20.36
N ASN A 250 -9.67 -1.06 20.59
CA ASN A 250 -10.65 -0.91 21.67
C ASN A 250 -11.34 0.48 21.77
N GLU A 251 -11.52 1.14 20.63
CA GLU A 251 -12.31 2.37 20.51
C GLU A 251 -13.80 2.04 20.31
N GLU A 252 -14.72 2.92 20.68
CA GLU A 252 -16.15 2.70 20.47
C GLU A 252 -16.46 2.52 18.97
N ILE A 253 -15.91 3.39 18.14
CA ILE A 253 -16.04 3.35 16.67
C ILE A 253 -14.66 3.26 16.04
N LEU A 254 -14.41 2.21 15.27
CA LEU A 254 -13.21 2.08 14.45
C LEU A 254 -13.40 2.89 13.16
N SER A 255 -12.63 3.95 12.98
CA SER A 255 -12.52 4.66 11.69
C SER A 255 -11.52 3.95 10.78
N VAL A 256 -11.92 3.63 9.55
CA VAL A 256 -11.09 2.90 8.58
C VAL A 256 -11.01 3.69 7.28
N SER A 257 -9.80 3.97 6.80
CA SER A 257 -9.53 4.48 5.46
C SER A 257 -9.02 3.36 4.56
N LEU A 258 -9.52 3.31 3.32
CA LEU A 258 -9.19 2.26 2.36
C LEU A 258 -8.07 2.72 1.44
N ILE A 259 -7.11 1.82 1.17
CA ILE A 259 -5.97 2.03 0.28
C ILE A 259 -5.80 0.81 -0.63
N GLY A 260 -5.38 1.03 -1.87
CA GLY A 260 -5.10 -0.04 -2.84
C GLY A 260 -6.23 -0.28 -3.82
N GLY A 261 -5.84 -0.51 -5.08
CA GLY A 261 -6.74 -0.54 -6.23
C GLY A 261 -7.84 -1.59 -6.16
N THR A 262 -7.63 -2.69 -5.45
CA THR A 262 -8.62 -3.77 -5.35
C THR A 262 -9.91 -3.31 -4.65
N ILE A 263 -9.81 -2.44 -3.61
CA ILE A 263 -10.93 -1.99 -2.78
C ILE A 263 -11.27 -0.50 -2.93
N THR A 264 -10.40 0.30 -3.59
CA THR A 264 -10.66 1.74 -3.80
C THR A 264 -11.23 2.05 -5.17
N THR A 265 -10.91 1.25 -6.20
CA THR A 265 -11.49 1.40 -7.55
C THR A 265 -12.97 1.06 -7.51
N ASP A 266 -13.79 1.79 -8.29
CA ASP A 266 -15.21 1.46 -8.45
C ASP A 266 -15.35 0.19 -9.28
N ASN A 267 -15.58 -0.93 -8.59
CA ASN A 267 -15.75 -2.26 -9.17
C ASN A 267 -16.68 -3.12 -8.31
N TYR A 268 -17.09 -4.28 -8.85
CA TYR A 268 -18.04 -5.17 -8.18
C TYR A 268 -17.56 -5.63 -6.79
N TYR A 269 -16.26 -5.99 -6.64
CA TYR A 269 -15.66 -6.41 -5.37
C TYR A 269 -15.68 -5.30 -4.31
N ALA A 270 -15.19 -4.11 -4.68
CA ALA A 270 -15.13 -2.97 -3.79
C ALA A 270 -16.52 -2.53 -3.31
N ASN A 271 -17.53 -2.62 -4.19
CA ASN A 271 -18.91 -2.27 -3.85
C ASN A 271 -19.53 -3.29 -2.87
N LEU A 272 -19.30 -4.59 -3.10
CA LEU A 272 -19.72 -5.63 -2.16
C LEU A 272 -19.03 -5.48 -0.81
N PHE A 273 -17.72 -5.24 -0.79
CA PHE A 273 -16.95 -5.03 0.43
C PHE A 273 -17.49 -3.84 1.23
N ARG A 274 -17.66 -2.67 0.60
CA ARG A 274 -18.22 -1.48 1.27
C ARG A 274 -19.62 -1.73 1.82
N ALA A 275 -20.47 -2.43 1.07
CA ALA A 275 -21.80 -2.81 1.52
C ALA A 275 -21.76 -3.77 2.72
N ARG A 276 -20.77 -4.66 2.78
CA ARG A 276 -20.57 -5.59 3.91
C ARG A 276 -20.10 -4.85 5.16
N VAL A 277 -19.06 -4.01 5.04
CA VAL A 277 -18.54 -3.20 6.15
C VAL A 277 -19.56 -2.20 6.66
N GLY A 278 -20.35 -1.58 5.79
CA GLY A 278 -21.41 -0.65 6.17
C GLY A 278 -22.52 -1.23 7.06
N LYS A 279 -22.59 -2.56 7.19
CA LYS A 279 -23.50 -3.25 8.12
C LYS A 279 -22.91 -3.47 9.52
N ILE A 280 -21.65 -3.09 9.75
CA ILE A 280 -20.98 -3.22 11.05
C ILE A 280 -21.11 -1.90 11.80
N PRO A 281 -21.98 -1.79 12.84
CA PRO A 281 -22.28 -0.50 13.47
C PRO A 281 -21.08 0.22 14.11
N SER A 282 -20.10 -0.57 14.57
CA SER A 282 -18.89 -0.07 15.23
C SER A 282 -17.74 0.28 14.26
N VAL A 283 -17.98 0.27 12.94
CA VAL A 283 -16.99 0.58 11.92
C VAL A 283 -17.48 1.71 11.03
N LYS A 284 -16.61 2.68 10.75
CA LYS A 284 -16.91 3.80 9.86
C LYS A 284 -15.83 3.97 8.80
N LEU A 285 -16.20 3.79 7.54
CA LEU A 285 -15.31 4.10 6.43
C LEU A 285 -15.16 5.61 6.28
N LYS A 286 -13.92 6.09 6.13
CA LYS A 286 -13.58 7.50 5.92
C LYS A 286 -12.59 7.63 4.76
N ASN A 287 -12.69 8.74 4.04
CA ASN A 287 -11.62 9.13 3.11
C ASN A 287 -10.42 9.64 3.90
N ALA A 288 -9.22 9.48 3.34
CA ALA A 288 -8.02 10.08 3.89
C ALA A 288 -8.17 11.62 3.94
N GLU A 289 -7.78 12.22 5.08
CA GLU A 289 -7.82 13.69 5.28
C GLU A 289 -6.66 14.36 4.54
N LEU A 290 -5.47 13.74 4.56
CA LEU A 290 -4.24 14.25 3.97
C LEU A 290 -3.56 13.12 3.17
N PRO A 291 -2.77 13.46 2.13
CA PRO A 291 -2.01 12.48 1.39
C PRO A 291 -0.79 11.98 2.18
N PRO A 292 -0.18 10.83 1.79
CA PRO A 292 0.91 10.19 2.54
C PRO A 292 2.14 11.09 2.74
N GLU A 293 2.53 11.88 1.74
CA GLU A 293 3.66 12.81 1.85
C GLU A 293 3.46 13.91 2.92
N ILE A 294 2.21 14.36 3.12
CA ILE A 294 1.87 15.28 4.22
C ILE A 294 1.84 14.51 5.55
N GLY A 295 1.39 13.25 5.55
CA GLY A 295 1.51 12.37 6.72
C GLY A 295 2.98 12.21 7.16
N ALA A 296 3.89 12.02 6.21
CA ALA A 296 5.33 12.00 6.46
C ALA A 296 5.84 13.33 7.05
N ALA A 297 5.41 14.47 6.49
CA ALA A 297 5.78 15.80 7.00
C ALA A 297 5.24 16.03 8.42
N LEU A 298 4.02 15.58 8.71
CA LEU A 298 3.43 15.61 10.05
C LEU A 298 4.28 14.83 11.06
N MET A 299 4.71 13.62 10.68
CA MET A 299 5.61 12.82 11.50
C MET A 299 6.98 13.49 11.68
N ALA A 300 7.53 14.10 10.61
CA ALA A 300 8.80 14.82 10.68
C ALA A 300 8.80 15.96 11.72
N LYS A 301 7.65 16.59 11.99
CA LYS A 301 7.52 17.62 13.03
C LYS A 301 7.71 17.08 14.44
N ASN A 302 7.47 15.80 14.67
CA ASN A 302 7.48 15.16 15.98
C ASN A 302 8.78 14.40 16.28
N VAL A 303 9.80 14.52 15.41
CA VAL A 303 11.09 13.80 15.53
C VAL A 303 12.27 14.72 15.93
#